data_75e597170b1e70d9db043d7c556c4fa0
#
_entry.id   75e597170b1e70d9db043d7c556c4fa0
#
_cell.length_a   1.000
_cell.length_b   1.000
_cell.length_c   1.000
_cell.angle_alpha   90.00
_cell.angle_beta   90.00
_cell.angle_gamma   90.00
#
_symmetry.space_group_name_H-M   'P 1'
#
loop_
_entity.id
_entity.type
_entity.pdbx_description
1 polymer ?
#
loop_
_entity_poly.entity_id
_entity_poly.type
_entity_poly.pdbx_seq_one_letter_code
_entity_poly.pdbx_strand_id
1 'polypeptide(L)'
;MSLTLESLNQKNTRSLKAVQTEVESINRIALSVDCVIFGFDENKLKVLLIRSDLRKFQSKWSLLGDLIHINEDLEAAAYRILKQRTGLSDVYLEQVQTFGSINRHPAGRVVTVAYCSLINIQHHKLNIFDNELHWHDINNVTDLAFDHQQIFDTCYRRLQKRIQEHPLGFNLLPKKFSLRELQNLYEAILGTKMDRRNFRKKFFAMDFLIDLGEIEQDVPHRPGKLYKFNYGKYEKKKKKWVGIDF
;
A
#
# COMPACT_ATOMS: atom_id res chain seq x y z
N MET A 1 -28.32 32.57 45.14
CA MET A 1 -28.94 31.79 44.07
C MET A 1 -27.84 30.84 43.56
N SER A 2 -27.79 29.68 44.16
CA SER A 2 -26.79 28.64 43.83
C SER A 2 -27.42 27.74 42.77
N LEU A 3 -26.97 27.87 41.54
CA LEU A 3 -27.31 26.91 40.49
C LEU A 3 -26.39 25.71 40.70
N THR A 4 -26.97 24.62 41.14
CA THR A 4 -26.33 23.35 41.41
C THR A 4 -25.70 22.77 40.15
N LEU A 5 -24.46 22.32 40.27
CA LEU A 5 -23.67 21.60 39.24
C LEU A 5 -24.33 20.31 38.70
N GLU A 6 -25.49 19.92 39.24
CA GLU A 6 -26.26 18.76 38.81
C GLU A 6 -27.01 18.97 37.48
N SER A 7 -27.30 20.23 37.09
CA SER A 7 -28.02 20.51 35.83
C SER A 7 -27.17 20.45 34.57
N LEU A 8 -25.83 20.39 34.72
CA LEU A 8 -24.89 20.32 33.59
C LEU A 8 -24.44 18.87 33.19
N ASN A 9 -24.91 17.86 33.90
CA ASN A 9 -24.48 16.47 33.70
C ASN A 9 -25.57 15.54 33.17
N GLN A 10 -26.72 16.06 32.71
CA GLN A 10 -27.57 15.28 31.80
C GLN A 10 -26.93 15.22 30.42
N LYS A 11 -25.83 14.44 30.31
CA LYS A 11 -25.41 13.90 29.01
C LYS A 11 -26.65 13.20 28.44
N ASN A 12 -27.11 13.66 27.29
CA ASN A 12 -28.12 13.02 26.45
C ASN A 12 -27.68 11.58 26.14
N THR A 13 -27.83 10.65 27.08
CA THR A 13 -27.58 9.23 26.87
C THR A 13 -28.75 8.71 26.03
N ARG A 14 -28.52 8.59 24.73
CA ARG A 14 -29.46 7.95 23.81
C ARG A 14 -29.61 6.47 24.20
N SER A 15 -30.83 5.98 24.25
CA SER A 15 -31.07 4.55 24.44
C SER A 15 -30.56 3.77 23.22
N LEU A 16 -30.10 2.54 23.41
CA LEU A 16 -29.64 1.65 22.30
C LEU A 16 -30.75 1.51 21.23
N LYS A 17 -32.01 1.41 21.63
CA LYS A 17 -33.17 1.40 20.73
C LYS A 17 -33.26 2.66 19.85
N ALA A 18 -33.07 3.85 20.44
CA ALA A 18 -33.09 5.09 19.69
C ALA A 18 -32.01 5.18 18.65
N VAL A 19 -30.77 4.72 19.00
CA VAL A 19 -29.66 4.64 18.07
C VAL A 19 -29.94 3.61 16.97
N GLN A 20 -30.50 2.45 17.29
CA GLN A 20 -30.87 1.43 16.31
C GLN A 20 -31.90 1.97 15.30
N THR A 21 -32.98 2.63 15.77
CA THR A 21 -33.96 3.22 14.88
C THR A 21 -33.35 4.29 13.98
N GLU A 22 -32.46 5.11 14.52
CA GLU A 22 -31.72 6.12 13.73
C GLU A 22 -30.84 5.49 12.66
N VAL A 23 -30.09 4.44 12.99
CA VAL A 23 -29.24 3.69 12.03
C VAL A 23 -30.09 3.05 10.93
N GLU A 24 -31.25 2.49 11.27
CA GLU A 24 -32.20 1.92 10.29
C GLU A 24 -32.82 2.95 9.37
N SER A 25 -32.98 4.18 9.85
CA SER A 25 -33.58 5.30 9.08
C SER A 25 -32.57 6.02 8.17
N ILE A 26 -31.26 5.84 8.39
CA ILE A 26 -30.22 6.45 7.57
C ILE A 26 -30.23 5.84 6.16
N ASN A 27 -30.23 6.69 5.16
CA ASN A 27 -30.04 6.27 3.76
C ASN A 27 -28.85 5.34 3.63
N ARG A 28 -29.05 4.18 3.01
CA ARG A 28 -28.01 3.15 2.85
C ARG A 28 -26.77 3.73 2.18
N ILE A 29 -25.68 3.79 2.91
CA ILE A 29 -24.36 4.13 2.40
C ILE A 29 -23.63 2.80 2.13
N ALA A 30 -23.23 2.58 0.89
CA ALA A 30 -22.43 1.41 0.56
C ALA A 30 -20.99 1.60 1.03
N LEU A 31 -20.39 0.54 1.56
CA LEU A 31 -18.98 0.48 1.88
C LEU A 31 -18.26 -0.39 0.86
N SER A 32 -17.09 0.04 0.44
CA SER A 32 -16.18 -0.70 -0.44
C SER A 32 -14.76 -0.70 0.09
N VAL A 33 -13.94 -1.56 -0.47
CA VAL A 33 -12.50 -1.57 -0.28
C VAL A 33 -11.82 -1.47 -1.64
N ASP A 34 -10.79 -0.64 -1.74
CA ASP A 34 -9.93 -0.54 -2.92
C ASP A 34 -8.49 -0.92 -2.54
N CYS A 35 -7.92 -1.91 -3.24
CA CYS A 35 -6.57 -2.42 -3.00
C CYS A 35 -5.60 -1.88 -4.06
N VAL A 36 -4.56 -1.18 -3.63
CA VAL A 36 -3.45 -0.70 -4.45
C VAL A 36 -2.26 -1.64 -4.25
N ILE A 37 -2.00 -2.51 -5.20
CA ILE A 37 -0.92 -3.48 -5.13
C ILE A 37 0.25 -2.97 -5.95
N PHE A 38 1.29 -2.51 -5.26
CA PHE A 38 2.56 -2.16 -5.87
C PHE A 38 3.41 -3.42 -6.03
N GLY A 39 4.08 -3.52 -7.16
CA GLY A 39 5.00 -4.60 -7.47
C GLY A 39 6.35 -4.08 -7.92
N PHE A 40 7.42 -4.68 -7.43
CA PHE A 40 8.77 -4.37 -7.88
C PHE A 40 9.31 -5.51 -8.74
N ASP A 41 9.82 -5.18 -9.92
CA ASP A 41 10.38 -6.11 -10.88
C ASP A 41 11.34 -5.39 -11.85
N GLU A 42 12.47 -5.99 -12.16
CA GLU A 42 13.47 -5.45 -13.11
C GLU A 42 13.82 -3.97 -12.87
N ASN A 43 14.02 -3.58 -11.62
CA ASN A 43 14.30 -2.20 -11.19
C ASN A 43 13.19 -1.18 -11.50
N LYS A 44 11.96 -1.65 -11.72
CA LYS A 44 10.77 -0.80 -11.94
C LYS A 44 9.73 -1.05 -10.86
N LEU A 45 9.11 0.02 -10.44
CA LEU A 45 7.89 -0.04 -9.63
C LEU A 45 6.68 -0.06 -10.57
N LYS A 46 5.81 -1.01 -10.35
CA LYS A 46 4.58 -1.23 -11.11
C LYS A 46 3.39 -1.22 -10.16
N VAL A 47 2.20 -1.01 -10.68
CA VAL A 47 0.93 -1.19 -9.96
C VAL A 47 0.03 -2.15 -10.72
N LEU A 48 -0.70 -2.96 -9.97
CA LEU A 48 -1.64 -3.91 -10.54
C LEU A 48 -2.98 -3.22 -10.76
N LEU A 49 -3.45 -3.22 -12.01
CA LEU A 49 -4.71 -2.60 -12.41
C LEU A 49 -5.57 -3.60 -13.16
N ILE A 50 -6.88 -3.42 -13.08
CA ILE A 50 -7.89 -4.19 -13.78
C ILE A 50 -8.70 -3.27 -14.73
N ARG A 51 -9.24 -3.80 -15.81
CA ARG A 51 -10.22 -3.06 -16.62
C ARG A 51 -11.49 -2.83 -15.81
N SER A 52 -12.02 -1.62 -15.89
CA SER A 52 -13.30 -1.31 -15.23
C SER A 52 -14.44 -2.12 -15.86
N ASP A 53 -15.22 -2.80 -15.02
CA ASP A 53 -16.41 -3.57 -15.42
C ASP A 53 -17.65 -2.69 -15.63
N LEU A 54 -17.62 -1.43 -15.20
CA LEU A 54 -18.73 -0.49 -15.41
C LEU A 54 -18.70 0.08 -16.83
N ARG A 55 -19.80 -0.09 -17.57
CA ARG A 55 -19.95 0.36 -18.96
C ARG A 55 -19.45 1.78 -19.23
N LYS A 56 -19.70 2.72 -18.32
CA LYS A 56 -19.23 4.11 -18.43
C LYS A 56 -17.72 4.27 -18.42
N PHE A 57 -17.00 3.30 -17.85
CA PHE A 57 -15.54 3.34 -17.62
C PHE A 57 -14.81 2.15 -18.25
N GLN A 58 -15.43 1.36 -19.13
CA GLN A 58 -14.86 0.14 -19.73
C GLN A 58 -13.51 0.36 -20.43
N SER A 59 -13.25 1.58 -20.93
CA SER A 59 -11.95 1.92 -21.54
C SER A 59 -10.88 2.29 -20.52
N LYS A 60 -11.24 2.46 -19.24
CA LYS A 60 -10.32 2.91 -18.18
C LYS A 60 -9.81 1.77 -17.33
N TRP A 61 -8.60 1.95 -16.82
CA TRP A 61 -8.04 1.12 -15.78
C TRP A 61 -8.60 1.51 -14.41
N SER A 62 -8.68 0.53 -13.53
CA SER A 62 -9.28 0.64 -12.20
C SER A 62 -8.39 -0.05 -11.18
N LEU A 63 -8.48 0.34 -9.92
CA LEU A 63 -7.94 -0.41 -8.80
C LEU A 63 -8.76 -1.68 -8.57
N LEU A 64 -8.19 -2.63 -7.84
CA LEU A 64 -8.89 -3.83 -7.41
C LEU A 64 -9.80 -3.47 -6.25
N GLY A 65 -11.09 -3.41 -6.47
CA GLY A 65 -12.06 -3.03 -5.45
C GLY A 65 -13.37 -3.79 -5.58
N ASP A 66 -14.12 -3.83 -4.49
CA ASP A 66 -15.49 -4.35 -4.44
C ASP A 66 -16.20 -3.88 -3.18
N LEU A 67 -17.52 -4.12 -3.12
CA LEU A 67 -18.33 -3.86 -1.94
C LEU A 67 -18.01 -4.84 -0.81
N ILE A 68 -18.15 -4.35 0.41
CA ILE A 68 -18.05 -5.18 1.62
C ILE A 68 -19.35 -5.95 1.82
N HIS A 69 -19.24 -7.21 2.18
CA HIS A 69 -20.39 -8.03 2.55
C HIS A 69 -20.85 -7.70 3.98
N ILE A 70 -22.14 -7.91 4.27
CA ILE A 70 -22.73 -7.56 5.55
C ILE A 70 -22.11 -8.29 6.77
N ASN A 71 -21.50 -9.44 6.54
CA ASN A 71 -20.94 -10.31 7.57
C ASN A 71 -19.40 -10.42 7.48
N GLU A 72 -18.72 -9.41 6.96
CA GLU A 72 -17.24 -9.41 6.92
C GLU A 72 -16.67 -8.08 7.40
N ASP A 73 -15.49 -8.16 8.04
CA ASP A 73 -14.71 -7.00 8.43
C ASP A 73 -13.97 -6.39 7.23
N LEU A 74 -13.55 -5.12 7.35
CA LEU A 74 -12.82 -4.39 6.31
C LEU A 74 -11.57 -5.14 5.82
N GLU A 75 -10.80 -5.68 6.74
CA GLU A 75 -9.58 -6.44 6.42
C GLU A 75 -9.91 -7.76 5.72
N ALA A 76 -10.94 -8.48 6.18
CA ALA A 76 -11.42 -9.70 5.53
C ALA A 76 -11.90 -9.43 4.10
N ALA A 77 -12.63 -8.32 3.87
CA ALA A 77 -13.04 -7.88 2.55
C ALA A 77 -11.83 -7.61 1.64
N ALA A 78 -10.81 -6.90 2.14
CA ALA A 78 -9.60 -6.59 1.38
C ALA A 78 -8.87 -7.87 0.93
N TYR A 79 -8.67 -8.84 1.84
CA TYR A 79 -8.05 -10.12 1.51
C TYR A 79 -8.92 -10.97 0.57
N ARG A 80 -10.25 -10.97 0.74
CA ARG A 80 -11.17 -11.67 -0.18
C ARG A 80 -11.05 -11.12 -1.59
N ILE A 81 -11.11 -9.80 -1.74
CA ILE A 81 -11.03 -9.13 -3.04
C ILE A 81 -9.68 -9.43 -3.71
N LEU A 82 -8.58 -9.28 -2.96
CA LEU A 82 -7.25 -9.60 -3.46
C LEU A 82 -7.17 -11.05 -3.95
N LYS A 83 -7.59 -12.00 -3.10
CA LYS A 83 -7.55 -13.43 -3.44
C LYS A 83 -8.42 -13.77 -4.65
N GLN A 84 -9.64 -13.23 -4.71
CA GLN A 84 -10.57 -13.50 -5.81
C GLN A 84 -10.07 -12.95 -7.15
N ARG A 85 -9.47 -11.76 -7.14
CA ARG A 85 -9.00 -11.09 -8.37
C ARG A 85 -7.62 -11.56 -8.82
N THR A 86 -6.74 -11.95 -7.90
CA THR A 86 -5.32 -12.20 -8.21
C THR A 86 -4.81 -13.59 -7.81
N GLY A 87 -5.53 -14.30 -6.97
CA GLY A 87 -5.07 -15.54 -6.35
C GLY A 87 -4.07 -15.34 -5.19
N LEU A 88 -3.66 -14.10 -4.90
CA LEU A 88 -2.71 -13.81 -3.82
C LEU A 88 -3.37 -13.98 -2.45
N SER A 89 -2.68 -14.66 -1.53
CA SER A 89 -3.14 -14.88 -0.15
C SER A 89 -2.12 -14.43 0.90
N ASP A 90 -0.82 -14.54 0.59
CA ASP A 90 0.27 -14.29 1.54
C ASP A 90 0.91 -12.92 1.34
N VAL A 91 0.07 -11.88 1.29
CA VAL A 91 0.47 -10.51 1.04
C VAL A 91 -0.01 -9.63 2.18
N TYR A 92 0.88 -8.86 2.80
CA TYR A 92 0.50 -7.91 3.83
C TYR A 92 -0.21 -6.71 3.20
N LEU A 93 -1.43 -6.42 3.68
CA LEU A 93 -2.22 -5.25 3.32
C LEU A 93 -2.21 -4.23 4.46
N GLU A 94 -1.85 -3.00 4.16
CA GLU A 94 -1.91 -1.87 5.09
C GLU A 94 -3.10 -0.99 4.76
N GLN A 95 -3.96 -0.71 5.74
CA GLN A 95 -4.99 0.31 5.59
C GLN A 95 -4.35 1.71 5.52
N VAL A 96 -4.72 2.48 4.49
CA VAL A 96 -4.11 3.80 4.24
C VAL A 96 -5.04 4.93 4.62
N GLN A 97 -6.20 5.02 3.98
CA GLN A 97 -7.13 6.14 4.15
C GLN A 97 -8.54 5.76 3.68
N THR A 98 -9.53 6.47 4.24
CA THR A 98 -10.93 6.39 3.80
C THR A 98 -11.25 7.53 2.85
N PHE A 99 -11.95 7.23 1.75
CA PHE A 99 -12.42 8.19 0.76
C PHE A 99 -13.95 8.21 0.75
N GLY A 100 -14.50 9.38 1.03
CA GLY A 100 -15.95 9.52 1.23
C GLY A 100 -16.55 10.75 0.56
N SER A 101 -15.98 11.27 -0.55
CA SER A 101 -16.57 12.36 -1.32
C SER A 101 -17.96 11.96 -1.83
N ILE A 102 -18.92 12.91 -1.81
CA ILE A 102 -20.33 12.60 -2.09
C ILE A 102 -20.52 11.99 -3.47
N ASN A 103 -19.83 12.50 -4.47
CA ASN A 103 -19.99 12.13 -5.88
C ASN A 103 -18.84 11.23 -6.40
N ARG A 104 -18.13 10.54 -5.49
CA ARG A 104 -16.98 9.70 -5.91
C ARG A 104 -17.36 8.52 -6.79
N HIS A 105 -18.56 7.98 -6.62
CA HIS A 105 -19.02 6.79 -7.33
C HIS A 105 -20.33 7.04 -8.09
N PRO A 106 -20.45 6.62 -9.37
CA PRO A 106 -21.59 6.93 -10.20
C PRO A 106 -22.88 6.20 -9.81
N ALA A 107 -22.77 5.06 -9.11
CA ALA A 107 -23.94 4.27 -8.70
C ALA A 107 -24.60 4.79 -7.40
N GLY A 108 -24.05 5.83 -6.76
CA GLY A 108 -24.65 6.40 -5.55
C GLY A 108 -23.63 6.68 -4.44
N ARG A 109 -24.13 6.76 -3.22
CA ARG A 109 -23.31 7.08 -2.04
C ARG A 109 -22.46 5.86 -1.63
N VAL A 110 -21.18 5.91 -1.96
CA VAL A 110 -20.21 4.88 -1.61
C VAL A 110 -19.07 5.53 -0.83
N VAL A 111 -18.65 4.89 0.27
CA VAL A 111 -17.42 5.21 1.01
C VAL A 111 -16.47 4.03 0.82
N THR A 112 -15.22 4.30 0.47
CA THR A 112 -14.21 3.25 0.32
C THR A 112 -13.07 3.40 1.31
N VAL A 113 -12.49 2.27 1.71
CA VAL A 113 -11.27 2.20 2.51
C VAL A 113 -10.16 1.66 1.61
N ALA A 114 -9.11 2.46 1.42
CA ALA A 114 -7.96 2.07 0.62
C ALA A 114 -6.97 1.23 1.45
N TYR A 115 -6.56 0.12 0.88
CA TYR A 115 -5.47 -0.73 1.36
C TYR A 115 -4.34 -0.72 0.35
N CYS A 116 -3.10 -0.79 0.81
CA CYS A 116 -1.96 -0.94 -0.09
C CYS A 116 -1.03 -2.06 0.33
N SER A 117 -0.32 -2.59 -0.65
CA SER A 117 0.73 -3.58 -0.48
C SER A 117 1.89 -3.30 -1.42
N LEU A 118 3.06 -3.84 -1.07
CA LEU A 118 4.25 -3.81 -1.90
C LEU A 118 4.86 -5.21 -1.94
N ILE A 119 4.92 -5.80 -3.14
CA ILE A 119 5.38 -7.18 -3.35
C ILE A 119 6.51 -7.26 -4.37
N ASN A 120 7.30 -8.32 -4.29
CA ASN A 120 8.20 -8.72 -5.38
C ASN A 120 7.39 -9.53 -6.40
N ILE A 121 7.29 -9.05 -7.63
CA ILE A 121 6.47 -9.70 -8.68
C ILE A 121 6.97 -11.11 -8.99
N GLN A 122 8.28 -11.32 -8.96
CA GLN A 122 8.86 -12.64 -9.28
C GLN A 122 8.55 -13.71 -8.22
N HIS A 123 8.31 -13.29 -6.96
CA HIS A 123 7.98 -14.22 -5.88
C HIS A 123 6.48 -14.51 -5.77
N HIS A 124 5.64 -13.75 -6.44
CA HIS A 124 4.18 -13.84 -6.34
C HIS A 124 3.59 -14.05 -7.73
N LYS A 125 3.31 -15.30 -8.07
CA LYS A 125 2.63 -15.62 -9.33
C LYS A 125 1.15 -15.24 -9.21
N LEU A 126 0.70 -14.38 -10.10
CA LEU A 126 -0.72 -14.08 -10.23
C LEU A 126 -1.42 -15.27 -10.91
N ASN A 127 -2.48 -15.76 -10.29
CA ASN A 127 -3.45 -16.61 -10.98
C ASN A 127 -4.44 -15.67 -11.69
N ILE A 128 -4.11 -15.28 -12.91
CA ILE A 128 -4.94 -14.39 -13.71
C ILE A 128 -6.14 -15.21 -14.21
N PHE A 129 -7.25 -15.10 -13.49
CA PHE A 129 -8.53 -15.66 -13.94
C PHE A 129 -9.22 -14.75 -14.97
N ASP A 130 -8.71 -13.52 -15.10
CA ASP A 130 -9.27 -12.46 -15.92
C ASP A 130 -8.16 -11.87 -16.78
N ASN A 131 -8.31 -11.94 -18.12
CA ASN A 131 -7.35 -11.37 -19.07
C ASN A 131 -7.22 -9.84 -19.00
N GLU A 132 -7.94 -9.22 -18.09
CA GLU A 132 -7.96 -7.76 -17.93
C GLU A 132 -7.14 -7.24 -16.76
N LEU A 133 -6.39 -8.11 -16.06
CA LEU A 133 -5.53 -7.75 -14.93
C LEU A 133 -4.07 -7.61 -15.40
N HIS A 134 -3.49 -6.42 -15.29
CA HIS A 134 -2.15 -6.13 -15.79
C HIS A 134 -1.28 -5.30 -14.82
N TRP A 135 0.03 -5.54 -14.86
CA TRP A 135 1.02 -4.70 -14.23
C TRP A 135 1.32 -3.48 -15.11
N HIS A 136 1.16 -2.28 -14.55
CA HIS A 136 1.45 -1.01 -15.19
C HIS A 136 2.65 -0.34 -14.53
N ASP A 137 3.56 0.25 -15.33
CA ASP A 137 4.60 1.13 -14.81
C ASP A 137 3.94 2.33 -14.13
N ILE A 138 4.31 2.64 -12.87
CA ILE A 138 3.68 3.72 -12.11
C ILE A 138 3.78 5.08 -12.79
N ASN A 139 4.82 5.31 -13.60
CA ASN A 139 5.00 6.57 -14.33
C ASN A 139 3.99 6.76 -15.46
N ASN A 140 3.33 5.69 -15.89
CA ASN A 140 2.35 5.69 -16.97
C ASN A 140 0.90 5.61 -16.46
N VAL A 141 0.71 5.62 -15.14
CA VAL A 141 -0.63 5.53 -14.53
C VAL A 141 -1.26 6.91 -14.49
N THR A 142 -2.20 7.12 -15.38
CA THR A 142 -2.99 8.34 -15.48
C THR A 142 -4.44 8.01 -15.81
N ASP A 143 -5.36 8.87 -15.41
CA ASP A 143 -6.77 8.81 -15.77
C ASP A 143 -7.45 7.46 -15.43
N LEU A 144 -7.29 7.02 -14.19
CA LEU A 144 -8.00 5.86 -13.69
C LEU A 144 -9.52 6.11 -13.60
N ALA A 145 -10.31 5.03 -13.55
CA ALA A 145 -11.74 5.11 -13.34
C ALA A 145 -12.09 5.75 -11.99
N PHE A 146 -13.24 6.37 -11.88
CA PHE A 146 -13.75 7.02 -10.67
C PHE A 146 -12.78 8.05 -10.07
N ASP A 147 -12.57 7.97 -8.77
CA ASP A 147 -11.56 8.69 -7.99
C ASP A 147 -10.30 7.84 -7.73
N HIS A 148 -10.12 6.74 -8.47
CA HIS A 148 -9.03 5.79 -8.26
C HIS A 148 -7.65 6.41 -8.49
N GLN A 149 -7.54 7.45 -9.32
CA GLN A 149 -6.29 8.21 -9.44
C GLN A 149 -5.91 8.85 -8.10
N GLN A 150 -6.86 9.47 -7.39
CA GLN A 150 -6.62 10.08 -6.08
C GLN A 150 -6.24 9.03 -5.03
N ILE A 151 -6.85 7.86 -5.07
CA ILE A 151 -6.54 6.74 -4.17
C ILE A 151 -5.12 6.24 -4.43
N PHE A 152 -4.78 5.98 -5.71
CA PHE A 152 -3.44 5.58 -6.13
C PHE A 152 -2.38 6.59 -5.68
N ASP A 153 -2.56 7.87 -5.96
CA ASP A 153 -1.60 8.94 -5.59
C ASP A 153 -1.39 9.01 -4.07
N THR A 154 -2.45 8.78 -3.30
CA THR A 154 -2.38 8.79 -1.83
C THR A 154 -1.61 7.57 -1.31
N CYS A 155 -1.89 6.39 -1.84
CA CYS A 155 -1.17 5.17 -1.49
C CYS A 155 0.29 5.22 -1.93
N TYR A 156 0.59 5.80 -3.10
CA TYR A 156 1.97 5.96 -3.57
C TYR A 156 2.76 6.91 -2.68
N ARG A 157 2.21 8.06 -2.30
CA ARG A 157 2.85 8.97 -1.33
C ARG A 157 3.06 8.30 0.04
N ARG A 158 2.10 7.46 0.47
CA ARG A 158 2.26 6.68 1.70
C ARG A 158 3.42 5.68 1.60
N LEU A 159 3.55 5.00 0.47
CA LEU A 159 4.65 4.07 0.20
C LEU A 159 6.00 4.79 0.21
N GLN A 160 6.11 5.93 -0.50
CA GLN A 160 7.32 6.76 -0.51
C GLN A 160 7.73 7.22 0.89
N LYS A 161 6.77 7.67 1.69
CA LYS A 161 7.03 8.06 3.08
C LYS A 161 7.51 6.87 3.92
N ARG A 162 6.85 5.73 3.80
CA ARG A 162 7.22 4.52 4.57
C ARG A 162 8.61 3.99 4.28
N ILE A 163 9.05 4.00 3.03
CA ILE A 163 10.40 3.53 2.70
C ILE A 163 11.50 4.45 3.24
N GLN A 164 11.17 5.73 3.46
CA GLN A 164 12.04 6.70 4.13
C GLN A 164 12.01 6.53 5.66
N GLU A 165 10.84 6.28 6.23
CA GLU A 165 10.67 6.05 7.67
C GLU A 165 11.26 4.72 8.13
N HIS A 166 11.18 3.68 7.29
CA HIS A 166 11.60 2.33 7.63
C HIS A 166 12.33 1.68 6.44
N PRO A 167 13.40 0.92 6.68
CA PRO A 167 14.09 0.17 5.63
C PRO A 167 13.27 -1.07 5.20
N LEU A 168 12.07 -0.86 4.66
CA LEU A 168 11.10 -1.91 4.35
C LEU A 168 11.38 -2.67 3.04
N GLY A 169 12.21 -2.12 2.16
CA GLY A 169 12.43 -2.66 0.81
C GLY A 169 13.20 -3.99 0.75
N PHE A 170 13.77 -4.44 1.84
CA PHE A 170 14.63 -5.64 1.83
C PHE A 170 13.88 -6.94 1.49
N ASN A 171 12.58 -7.03 1.77
CA ASN A 171 11.77 -8.18 1.40
C ASN A 171 11.50 -8.28 -0.12
N LEU A 172 11.76 -7.20 -0.85
CA LEU A 172 11.61 -7.14 -2.30
C LEU A 172 12.88 -7.57 -3.04
N LEU A 173 14.00 -7.56 -2.35
CA LEU A 173 15.29 -7.95 -2.89
C LEU A 173 15.55 -9.44 -2.63
N PRO A 174 16.43 -10.06 -3.40
CA PRO A 174 16.95 -11.38 -3.08
C PRO A 174 17.53 -11.43 -1.66
N LYS A 175 17.63 -12.62 -1.07
CA LYS A 175 18.22 -12.80 0.27
C LYS A 175 19.67 -12.29 0.36
N LYS A 176 20.38 -12.30 -0.76
CA LYS A 176 21.70 -11.70 -0.96
C LYS A 176 21.54 -10.65 -2.06
N PHE A 177 21.92 -9.43 -1.81
CA PHE A 177 21.76 -8.32 -2.74
C PHE A 177 23.00 -7.41 -2.74
N SER A 178 23.19 -6.70 -3.82
CA SER A 178 24.19 -5.63 -3.95
C SER A 178 23.63 -4.28 -3.53
N LEU A 179 24.49 -3.33 -3.16
CA LEU A 179 24.06 -1.95 -2.88
C LEU A 179 23.48 -1.25 -4.12
N ARG A 180 23.77 -1.75 -5.32
CA ARG A 180 23.16 -1.27 -6.56
C ARG A 180 21.69 -1.67 -6.64
N GLU A 181 21.38 -2.94 -6.40
CA GLU A 181 19.99 -3.41 -6.38
C GLU A 181 19.17 -2.68 -5.33
N LEU A 182 19.75 -2.47 -4.14
CA LEU A 182 19.11 -1.69 -3.09
C LEU A 182 18.87 -0.24 -3.52
N GLN A 183 19.86 0.42 -4.15
CA GLN A 183 19.70 1.78 -4.66
C GLN A 183 18.64 1.86 -5.75
N ASN A 184 18.64 0.92 -6.70
CA ASN A 184 17.65 0.86 -7.77
C ASN A 184 16.22 0.72 -7.22
N LEU A 185 16.03 -0.08 -6.17
CA LEU A 185 14.74 -0.20 -5.49
C LEU A 185 14.29 1.14 -4.90
N TYR A 186 15.17 1.83 -4.17
CA TYR A 186 14.84 3.14 -3.59
C TYR A 186 14.56 4.20 -4.66
N GLU A 187 15.38 4.24 -5.72
CA GLU A 187 15.16 5.14 -6.85
C GLU A 187 13.83 4.87 -7.56
N ALA A 188 13.47 3.61 -7.74
CA ALA A 188 12.20 3.21 -8.36
C ALA A 188 10.99 3.63 -7.52
N ILE A 189 11.06 3.47 -6.18
CA ILE A 189 9.94 3.84 -5.29
C ILE A 189 9.85 5.37 -5.11
N LEU A 190 10.98 6.05 -4.94
CA LEU A 190 10.99 7.49 -4.69
C LEU A 190 10.86 8.33 -5.98
N GLY A 191 11.02 7.71 -7.15
CA GLY A 191 10.93 8.38 -8.45
C GLY A 191 12.07 9.36 -8.72
N THR A 192 13.20 9.25 -8.02
CA THR A 192 14.33 10.16 -8.14
C THR A 192 15.66 9.42 -8.18
N LYS A 193 16.61 9.97 -8.94
CA LYS A 193 17.98 9.44 -8.96
C LYS A 193 18.76 9.89 -7.74
N MET A 194 19.59 9.00 -7.21
CA MET A 194 20.36 9.22 -5.99
C MET A 194 21.87 9.20 -6.28
N ASP A 195 22.61 10.08 -5.61
CA ASP A 195 24.07 10.01 -5.65
C ASP A 195 24.55 8.72 -4.99
N ARG A 196 25.30 7.93 -5.74
CA ARG A 196 25.75 6.59 -5.32
C ARG A 196 26.63 6.64 -4.05
N ARG A 197 27.49 7.65 -3.91
CA ARG A 197 28.38 7.79 -2.76
C ARG A 197 27.60 8.10 -1.50
N ASN A 198 26.67 9.07 -1.59
CA ASN A 198 25.83 9.47 -0.46
C ASN A 198 24.88 8.35 -0.03
N PHE A 199 24.27 7.64 -1.00
CA PHE A 199 23.42 6.48 -0.72
C PHE A 199 24.19 5.42 0.09
N ARG A 200 25.36 5.03 -0.39
CA ARG A 200 26.21 4.03 0.29
C ARG A 200 26.60 4.48 1.69
N LYS A 201 27.03 5.74 1.84
CA LYS A 201 27.40 6.32 3.15
C LYS A 201 26.24 6.23 4.14
N LYS A 202 25.01 6.59 3.71
CA LYS A 202 23.81 6.53 4.55
C LYS A 202 23.49 5.10 4.98
N PHE A 203 23.45 4.15 4.05
CA PHE A 203 23.13 2.75 4.36
C PHE A 203 24.17 2.07 5.25
N PHE A 204 25.45 2.35 5.09
CA PHE A 204 26.48 1.84 6.00
C PHE A 204 26.36 2.46 7.40
N ALA A 205 26.05 3.74 7.52
CA ALA A 205 25.85 4.40 8.80
C ALA A 205 24.68 3.82 9.62
N MET A 206 23.66 3.26 8.97
CA MET A 206 22.54 2.58 9.64
C MET A 206 22.97 1.29 10.35
N ASP A 207 24.01 0.63 9.82
CA ASP A 207 24.57 -0.59 10.39
C ASP A 207 23.57 -1.77 10.40
N PHE A 208 22.69 -1.85 9.36
CA PHE A 208 21.74 -2.94 9.15
C PHE A 208 22.18 -3.92 8.06
N LEU A 209 23.35 -3.71 7.46
CA LEU A 209 23.88 -4.59 6.41
C LEU A 209 24.97 -5.49 6.97
N ILE A 210 24.91 -6.76 6.59
CA ILE A 210 25.96 -7.74 6.87
C ILE A 210 26.70 -7.99 5.55
N ASP A 211 28.01 -7.67 5.48
CA ASP A 211 28.88 -8.01 4.35
C ASP A 211 29.09 -9.53 4.36
N LEU A 212 28.80 -10.18 3.25
CA LEU A 212 28.91 -11.63 3.11
C LEU A 212 30.31 -12.08 2.67
N GLY A 213 31.19 -11.14 2.30
CA GLY A 213 32.48 -11.45 1.69
C GLY A 213 32.35 -12.03 0.27
N GLU A 214 31.13 -12.05 -0.29
CA GLU A 214 30.81 -12.56 -1.62
C GLU A 214 30.67 -11.38 -2.60
N ILE A 215 30.80 -11.66 -3.90
CA ILE A 215 30.58 -10.70 -4.98
C ILE A 215 29.52 -11.23 -5.95
N GLU A 216 28.86 -10.31 -6.67
CA GLU A 216 27.95 -10.65 -7.77
C GLU A 216 28.68 -11.53 -8.81
N GLN A 217 27.95 -12.49 -9.40
CA GLN A 217 28.44 -13.34 -10.50
C GLN A 217 27.56 -13.12 -11.73
N ASP A 218 28.11 -13.36 -12.91
CA ASP A 218 27.40 -13.32 -14.20
C ASP A 218 26.67 -12.00 -14.49
N VAL A 219 27.23 -10.88 -14.04
CA VAL A 219 26.64 -9.54 -14.26
C VAL A 219 27.40 -8.79 -15.37
N PRO A 220 26.72 -8.02 -16.24
CA PRO A 220 27.35 -7.30 -17.37
C PRO A 220 28.14 -6.05 -16.96
N HIS A 221 28.32 -5.83 -15.69
CA HIS A 221 29.02 -4.67 -15.11
C HIS A 221 30.06 -5.14 -14.10
N ARG A 222 30.86 -4.20 -13.55
CA ARG A 222 31.79 -4.52 -12.47
C ARG A 222 31.03 -5.11 -11.28
N PRO A 223 31.34 -6.37 -10.86
CA PRO A 223 30.67 -7.03 -9.75
C PRO A 223 30.75 -6.22 -8.44
N GLY A 224 29.63 -6.10 -7.77
CA GLY A 224 29.52 -5.49 -6.45
C GLY A 224 29.61 -6.53 -5.34
N LYS A 225 29.92 -6.09 -4.12
CA LYS A 225 29.82 -6.92 -2.93
C LYS A 225 28.38 -7.25 -2.62
N LEU A 226 28.16 -8.46 -2.10
CA LEU A 226 26.84 -8.92 -1.66
C LEU A 226 26.66 -8.73 -0.16
N TYR A 227 25.46 -8.33 0.19
CA TYR A 227 25.02 -8.05 1.55
C TYR A 227 23.72 -8.81 1.85
N LYS A 228 23.44 -8.98 3.14
CA LYS A 228 22.12 -9.36 3.63
C LYS A 228 21.64 -8.38 4.70
N PHE A 229 20.33 -8.25 4.87
CA PHE A 229 19.74 -7.39 5.88
C PHE A 229 19.78 -8.05 7.27
N ASN A 230 20.17 -7.29 8.30
CA ASN A 230 20.23 -7.74 9.68
C ASN A 230 18.93 -7.38 10.41
N TYR A 231 17.90 -8.22 10.25
CA TYR A 231 16.61 -8.05 10.91
C TYR A 231 16.73 -7.95 12.44
N GLY A 232 17.57 -8.79 13.06
CA GLY A 232 17.75 -8.77 14.51
C GLY A 232 18.29 -7.45 15.04
N LYS A 233 19.20 -6.81 14.29
CA LYS A 233 19.76 -5.51 14.66
C LYS A 233 18.76 -4.39 14.41
N TYR A 234 18.00 -4.47 13.33
CA TYR A 234 16.93 -3.53 13.01
C TYR A 234 15.85 -3.54 14.09
N GLU A 235 15.31 -4.70 14.47
CA GLU A 235 14.26 -4.80 15.48
C GLU A 235 14.70 -4.21 16.83
N LYS A 236 15.95 -4.40 17.23
CA LYS A 236 16.51 -3.78 18.46
C LYS A 236 16.60 -2.25 18.37
N LYS A 237 16.87 -1.69 17.20
CA LYS A 237 17.03 -0.25 16.98
C LYS A 237 15.72 0.44 16.53
N LYS A 238 14.71 -0.29 16.07
CA LYS A 238 13.46 0.22 15.47
C LYS A 238 12.77 1.30 16.31
N LYS A 239 12.72 1.15 17.65
CA LYS A 239 12.10 2.13 18.55
C LYS A 239 12.81 3.48 18.59
N LYS A 240 14.08 3.55 18.20
CA LYS A 240 14.92 4.78 18.20
C LYS A 240 15.21 5.27 16.79
N TRP A 241 14.62 4.62 15.79
CA TRP A 241 14.87 4.93 14.39
C TRP A 241 14.09 6.17 13.94
N VAL A 242 14.74 7.15 13.35
CA VAL A 242 14.16 8.45 12.94
C VAL A 242 13.87 8.52 11.44
N GLY A 243 14.23 7.46 10.68
CA GLY A 243 14.06 7.45 9.22
C GLY A 243 15.34 7.77 8.44
N ILE A 244 15.22 7.77 7.12
CA ILE A 244 16.28 8.07 6.17
C ILE A 244 15.89 9.33 5.41
N ASP A 245 16.68 10.37 5.53
CA ASP A 245 16.57 11.57 4.72
C ASP A 245 17.52 11.45 3.51
N PHE A 246 16.97 11.54 2.28
CA PHE A 246 17.70 11.39 1.02
C PHE A 246 17.92 12.73 0.32
#